data_93ce51ddcc3d8c55bfd85024127027c2
#
_entry.id   93ce51ddcc3d8c55bfd85024127027c2
#
_cell.length_a   1.000
_cell.length_b   1.000
_cell.length_c   1.000
_cell.angle_alpha   90.00
_cell.angle_beta   90.00
_cell.angle_gamma   90.00
#
_symmetry.space_group_name_H-M   'P 1'
#
loop_
_entity.id
_entity.type
_entity.pdbx_description
1 polymer ?
#
loop_
_entity_poly.entity_id
_entity_poly.type
_entity_poly.pdbx_seq_one_letter_code
_entity_poly.pdbx_strand_id
1 'polypeptide(L)'
;TRAPSGARGSFDVIGDTSANYPDEAGKLGSAAWGGVRFDHYPDIHCDEQGGAEHNDRLIRRMLAEGHQITNHGYRHIIFGKKPFVYGAREYLPGFDAAVEDLTRLHTLMQTRYGYTMTLARPPHYVDKMTGGFTSYDVYDHMGYQYMAASFDGAGWLPSTDPDPEAALQAEIRAMVEPMRKALEKDPDFFCGQIIFQKDGYNMAKRTPGAFALGEQLALLQEYGYQ
;
A
#
# COMPACT_ATOMS: atom_id res chain seq x y z
N THR A 1 4.28 16.25 12.68
CA THR A 1 5.58 16.53 12.03
C THR A 1 5.28 17.11 10.66
N ARG A 2 5.70 18.32 10.43
CA ARG A 2 5.65 19.00 9.13
C ARG A 2 6.34 18.11 8.11
N ALA A 3 5.70 17.82 6.97
CA ALA A 3 6.43 17.35 5.82
C ALA A 3 7.44 18.45 5.44
N PRO A 4 8.74 18.24 5.57
CA PRO A 4 9.72 19.33 5.44
C PRO A 4 9.82 19.89 4.02
N SER A 5 9.21 19.20 3.06
CA SER A 5 9.46 19.40 1.65
C SER A 5 8.29 19.96 0.84
N GLY A 6 7.10 20.07 1.41
CA GLY A 6 5.90 20.35 0.62
C GLY A 6 5.54 19.21 -0.37
N ALA A 7 6.23 18.07 -0.27
CA ALA A 7 6.01 16.93 -1.14
C ALA A 7 4.57 16.41 -1.02
N ARG A 8 3.99 16.05 -2.15
CA ARG A 8 2.66 15.45 -2.23
C ARG A 8 2.80 14.00 -2.65
N GLY A 9 2.00 13.14 -2.03
CA GLY A 9 1.97 11.71 -2.33
C GLY A 9 0.57 11.25 -2.70
N SER A 10 0.50 10.05 -3.24
CA SER A 10 -0.75 9.33 -3.45
C SER A 10 -0.86 8.23 -2.41
N PHE A 11 -2.02 8.13 -1.77
CA PHE A 11 -2.31 7.13 -0.75
C PHE A 11 -3.32 6.13 -1.27
N ASP A 12 -2.93 4.86 -1.29
CA ASP A 12 -3.84 3.76 -1.58
C ASP A 12 -4.70 3.50 -0.34
N VAL A 13 -5.93 4.02 -0.35
CA VAL A 13 -6.83 3.97 0.79
C VAL A 13 -7.85 2.86 0.61
N ILE A 14 -8.16 2.17 1.69
CA ILE A 14 -9.25 1.19 1.78
C ILE A 14 -10.39 1.75 2.63
N GLY A 15 -11.59 1.16 2.49
CA GLY A 15 -12.78 1.64 3.21
C GLY A 15 -12.81 1.20 4.66
N ASP A 16 -12.73 -0.10 4.88
CA ASP A 16 -12.90 -0.71 6.19
C ASP A 16 -12.05 -1.98 6.31
N THR A 17 -11.29 -2.09 7.38
CA THR A 17 -10.46 -3.25 7.67
C THR A 17 -11.16 -4.33 8.49
N SER A 18 -12.30 -4.05 9.07
CA SER A 18 -13.01 -4.99 9.96
C SER A 18 -13.40 -6.31 9.28
N ALA A 19 -13.61 -6.28 7.95
CA ALA A 19 -13.95 -7.45 7.15
C ALA A 19 -12.75 -8.03 6.37
N ASN A 20 -11.57 -7.48 6.54
CA ASN A 20 -10.43 -7.75 5.67
C ASN A 20 -9.52 -8.87 6.16
N TYR A 21 -9.52 -9.16 7.43
CA TYR A 21 -8.69 -10.22 7.98
C TYR A 21 -9.54 -11.43 8.37
N PRO A 22 -9.86 -12.29 7.39
CA PRO A 22 -10.34 -13.62 7.70
C PRO A 22 -9.23 -14.50 8.27
N ASP A 23 -8.07 -13.93 8.53
CA ASP A 23 -6.92 -14.56 9.11
C ASP A 23 -7.22 -14.83 10.58
N GLU A 24 -8.03 -15.87 10.82
CA GLU A 24 -8.05 -16.45 12.13
C GLU A 24 -6.61 -16.70 12.56
N ALA A 25 -6.25 -16.17 13.72
CA ALA A 25 -4.92 -16.26 14.29
C ALA A 25 -4.31 -17.63 14.06
N GLY A 26 -3.19 -17.68 13.34
CA GLY A 26 -2.45 -18.90 13.09
C GLY A 26 -2.83 -19.71 11.85
N LYS A 27 -3.88 -19.40 11.11
CA LYS A 27 -4.24 -20.17 9.89
C LYS A 27 -3.44 -19.82 8.64
N LEU A 28 -2.94 -18.60 8.51
CA LEU A 28 -2.15 -18.21 7.35
C LEU A 28 -0.65 -18.44 7.49
N GLY A 29 -0.27 -19.03 8.58
CA GLY A 29 1.10 -19.44 8.79
C GLY A 29 2.06 -18.26 8.97
N SER A 30 3.14 -18.55 9.62
CA SER A 30 4.29 -17.69 9.72
C SER A 30 4.96 -17.60 8.35
N ALA A 31 5.17 -16.40 7.85
CA ALA A 31 6.00 -16.19 6.66
C ALA A 31 7.46 -16.43 7.03
N ALA A 32 8.20 -17.15 6.17
CA ALA A 32 9.64 -17.32 6.31
C ALA A 32 10.35 -16.35 5.36
N TRP A 33 11.29 -15.60 5.90
CA TRP A 33 12.14 -14.72 5.12
C TRP A 33 13.58 -14.77 5.66
N GLY A 34 14.54 -14.96 4.78
CA GLY A 34 15.95 -15.03 5.17
C GLY A 34 16.26 -16.12 6.24
N GLY A 35 15.53 -17.23 6.24
CA GLY A 35 15.68 -18.29 7.21
C GLY A 35 15.01 -18.04 8.58
N VAL A 36 14.43 -16.86 8.79
CA VAL A 36 13.69 -16.50 10.00
C VAL A 36 12.19 -16.63 9.74
N ARG A 37 11.49 -17.16 10.72
CA ARG A 37 10.05 -17.28 10.74
C ARG A 37 9.45 -16.09 11.44
N PHE A 38 8.53 -15.37 10.78
CA PHE A 38 7.80 -14.27 11.37
C PHE A 38 6.36 -14.71 11.56
N ASP A 39 5.84 -14.58 12.76
CA ASP A 39 4.43 -14.81 13.03
C ASP A 39 3.62 -13.71 12.35
N HIS A 40 2.87 -14.10 11.33
CA HIS A 40 2.10 -13.15 10.55
C HIS A 40 0.90 -12.70 11.35
N TYR A 41 1.05 -11.57 12.01
CA TYR A 41 0.00 -10.89 12.76
C TYR A 41 -0.76 -11.78 13.77
N PRO A 42 -0.08 -12.47 14.69
CA PRO A 42 -0.79 -13.32 15.66
C PRO A 42 -1.76 -12.53 16.56
N ASP A 43 -1.56 -11.21 16.65
CA ASP A 43 -2.34 -10.30 17.49
C ASP A 43 -3.25 -9.39 16.69
N ILE A 44 -3.22 -9.43 15.37
CA ILE A 44 -4.13 -8.64 14.54
C ILE A 44 -5.35 -9.51 14.27
N HIS A 45 -6.28 -9.38 15.15
CA HIS A 45 -7.69 -9.55 14.82
C HIS A 45 -8.10 -8.48 13.80
N CYS A 46 -9.30 -8.58 13.26
CA CYS A 46 -9.86 -7.50 12.44
C CYS A 46 -9.52 -6.14 13.06
N ASP A 47 -8.81 -5.29 12.33
CA ASP A 47 -8.54 -3.93 12.78
C ASP A 47 -9.83 -3.12 12.59
N GLU A 48 -10.66 -3.09 13.62
CA GLU A 48 -11.92 -2.34 13.62
C GLU A 48 -11.73 -0.84 13.49
N GLN A 49 -10.50 -0.36 13.59
CA GLN A 49 -10.16 1.06 13.51
C GLN A 49 -9.46 1.44 12.18
N GLY A 50 -9.26 0.49 11.28
CA GLY A 50 -8.61 0.74 9.99
C GLY A 50 -9.56 1.23 8.90
N GLY A 51 -8.99 1.82 7.86
CA GLY A 51 -9.72 2.30 6.68
C GLY A 51 -10.35 3.69 6.83
N ALA A 52 -10.90 4.19 5.73
CA ALA A 52 -11.47 5.53 5.64
C ALA A 52 -12.70 5.74 6.51
N GLU A 53 -13.46 4.67 6.79
CA GLU A 53 -14.65 4.73 7.65
C GLU A 53 -14.34 5.26 9.06
N HIS A 54 -13.16 4.90 9.58
CA HIS A 54 -12.79 5.17 10.97
C HIS A 54 -11.72 6.26 11.12
N ASN A 55 -11.16 6.76 10.00
CA ASN A 55 -10.03 7.69 10.02
C ASN A 55 -10.35 9.05 9.38
N ASP A 56 -11.53 9.61 9.67
CA ASP A 56 -12.00 10.89 9.11
C ASP A 56 -10.94 12.01 9.21
N ARG A 57 -10.31 12.15 10.37
CA ARG A 57 -9.29 13.18 10.60
C ARG A 57 -8.07 13.01 9.67
N LEU A 58 -7.64 11.78 9.41
CA LEU A 58 -6.49 11.51 8.53
C LEU A 58 -6.86 11.79 7.07
N ILE A 59 -8.04 11.36 6.62
CA ILE A 59 -8.51 11.62 5.26
C ILE A 59 -8.62 13.13 5.00
N ARG A 60 -9.26 13.88 5.89
CA ARG A 60 -9.35 15.34 5.77
C ARG A 60 -7.98 16.01 5.74
N ARG A 61 -7.05 15.52 6.54
CA ARG A 61 -5.68 16.03 6.56
C ARG A 61 -4.95 15.77 5.24
N MET A 62 -5.03 14.54 4.70
CA MET A 62 -4.45 14.20 3.40
C MET A 62 -4.95 15.13 2.30
N LEU A 63 -6.27 15.34 2.24
CA LEU A 63 -6.88 16.22 1.24
C LEU A 63 -6.50 17.69 1.44
N ALA A 64 -6.49 18.18 2.68
CA ALA A 64 -6.12 19.57 3.00
C ALA A 64 -4.64 19.86 2.70
N GLU A 65 -3.76 18.88 2.84
CA GLU A 65 -2.33 18.99 2.51
C GLU A 65 -2.08 18.76 0.99
N GLY A 66 -3.12 18.50 0.20
CA GLY A 66 -3.05 18.36 -1.25
C GLY A 66 -2.52 17.01 -1.73
N HIS A 67 -2.59 16.00 -0.87
CA HIS A 67 -2.31 14.62 -1.28
C HIS A 67 -3.44 14.04 -2.12
N GLN A 68 -3.12 13.05 -2.93
CA GLN A 68 -4.08 12.30 -3.72
C GLN A 68 -4.48 11.02 -3.00
N ILE A 69 -5.75 10.65 -3.10
CA ILE A 69 -6.27 9.39 -2.56
C ILE A 69 -6.69 8.50 -3.71
N THR A 70 -6.23 7.27 -3.71
CA THR A 70 -6.48 6.28 -4.73
C THR A 70 -7.32 5.13 -4.17
N ASN A 71 -8.13 4.53 -5.03
CA ASN A 71 -9.02 3.44 -4.64
C ASN A 71 -8.26 2.12 -4.58
N HIS A 72 -8.16 1.54 -3.38
CA HIS A 72 -7.51 0.25 -3.15
C HIS A 72 -8.49 -0.85 -2.72
N GLY A 73 -9.76 -0.68 -3.11
CA GLY A 73 -10.87 -1.51 -2.68
C GLY A 73 -11.44 -1.09 -1.32
N TYR A 74 -12.69 -1.45 -1.07
CA TYR A 74 -13.31 -1.12 0.21
C TYR A 74 -12.80 -2.01 1.34
N ARG A 75 -12.68 -3.33 1.07
CA ARG A 75 -12.28 -4.34 2.06
C ARG A 75 -10.85 -4.87 1.86
N HIS A 76 -10.09 -4.31 0.92
CA HIS A 76 -8.76 -4.83 0.55
C HIS A 76 -8.77 -6.31 0.12
N ILE A 77 -9.87 -6.78 -0.46
CA ILE A 77 -9.98 -8.15 -0.95
C ILE A 77 -9.33 -8.24 -2.34
N ILE A 78 -8.51 -9.26 -2.56
CA ILE A 78 -7.84 -9.48 -3.85
C ILE A 78 -8.85 -9.82 -4.95
N PHE A 79 -8.58 -9.40 -6.16
CA PHE A 79 -9.49 -9.57 -7.30
C PHE A 79 -9.59 -11.01 -7.81
N GLY A 80 -8.60 -11.83 -7.50
CA GLY A 80 -8.57 -13.23 -7.89
C GLY A 80 -7.58 -14.05 -7.08
N LYS A 81 -7.41 -15.31 -7.40
CA LYS A 81 -6.51 -16.22 -6.69
C LYS A 81 -5.04 -15.76 -6.75
N LYS A 82 -4.37 -15.78 -5.60
CA LYS A 82 -2.93 -15.61 -5.48
C LYS A 82 -2.32 -16.79 -4.71
N PRO A 83 -2.16 -17.96 -5.36
CA PRO A 83 -1.93 -19.23 -4.68
C PRO A 83 -0.63 -19.29 -3.87
N PHE A 84 0.37 -18.48 -4.21
CA PHE A 84 1.69 -18.55 -3.57
C PHE A 84 1.84 -17.69 -2.32
N VAL A 85 0.90 -16.77 -2.05
CA VAL A 85 1.05 -15.82 -0.93
C VAL A 85 0.02 -16.05 0.15
N TYR A 86 -1.22 -16.32 -0.23
CA TYR A 86 -2.34 -16.49 0.73
C TYR A 86 -3.33 -17.51 0.16
N GLY A 87 -2.98 -18.78 0.18
CA GLY A 87 -3.76 -19.86 -0.48
C GLY A 87 -5.20 -20.02 0.01
N ALA A 88 -5.49 -19.52 1.22
CA ALA A 88 -6.83 -19.55 1.81
C ALA A 88 -7.53 -18.19 1.83
N ARG A 89 -6.92 -17.16 1.24
CA ARG A 89 -7.49 -15.81 1.29
C ARG A 89 -8.72 -15.70 0.38
N GLU A 90 -9.76 -15.06 0.91
CA GLU A 90 -10.93 -14.68 0.13
C GLU A 90 -10.52 -13.80 -1.06
N TYR A 91 -11.16 -13.98 -2.18
CA TYR A 91 -11.03 -13.13 -3.36
C TYR A 91 -12.41 -12.79 -3.91
N LEU A 92 -12.49 -11.69 -4.64
CA LEU A 92 -13.75 -11.25 -5.23
C LEU A 92 -14.21 -12.24 -6.30
N PRO A 93 -15.49 -12.63 -6.30
CA PRO A 93 -15.98 -13.70 -7.16
C PRO A 93 -16.06 -13.34 -8.66
N GLY A 94 -15.87 -12.08 -9.03
CA GLY A 94 -15.87 -11.65 -10.42
C GLY A 94 -15.98 -10.13 -10.59
N PHE A 95 -16.26 -9.73 -11.83
CA PHE A 95 -16.28 -8.34 -12.27
C PHE A 95 -17.25 -7.47 -11.44
N ASP A 96 -18.51 -7.87 -11.33
CA ASP A 96 -19.54 -7.07 -10.64
C ASP A 96 -19.21 -6.86 -9.16
N ALA A 97 -18.67 -7.89 -8.50
CA ALA A 97 -18.25 -7.78 -7.11
C ALA A 97 -17.07 -6.82 -6.92
N ALA A 98 -16.16 -6.75 -7.89
CA ALA A 98 -15.07 -5.79 -7.85
C ALA A 98 -15.58 -4.36 -8.09
N VAL A 99 -16.48 -4.17 -9.02
CA VAL A 99 -17.14 -2.87 -9.25
C VAL A 99 -17.89 -2.43 -8.00
N GLU A 100 -18.63 -3.32 -7.34
CA GLU A 100 -19.37 -3.02 -6.10
C GLU A 100 -18.41 -2.60 -4.97
N ASP A 101 -17.34 -3.37 -4.73
CA ASP A 101 -16.37 -3.08 -3.68
C ASP A 101 -15.68 -1.72 -3.89
N LEU A 102 -15.24 -1.43 -5.10
CA LEU A 102 -14.62 -0.15 -5.45
C LEU A 102 -15.62 1.01 -5.39
N THR A 103 -16.86 0.81 -5.85
CA THR A 103 -17.94 1.81 -5.83
C THR A 103 -18.27 2.20 -4.39
N ARG A 104 -18.25 1.26 -3.48
CA ARG A 104 -18.51 1.53 -2.06
C ARG A 104 -17.51 2.52 -1.48
N LEU A 105 -16.23 2.35 -1.73
CA LEU A 105 -15.21 3.31 -1.30
C LEU A 105 -15.33 4.66 -2.04
N HIS A 106 -15.57 4.63 -3.35
CA HIS A 106 -15.78 5.84 -4.13
C HIS A 106 -16.92 6.69 -3.57
N THR A 107 -18.06 6.05 -3.30
CA THR A 107 -19.24 6.71 -2.74
C THR A 107 -18.96 7.28 -1.35
N LEU A 108 -18.25 6.54 -0.51
CA LEU A 108 -17.81 7.03 0.79
C LEU A 108 -16.99 8.31 0.66
N MET A 109 -15.99 8.31 -0.21
CA MET A 109 -15.11 9.46 -0.42
C MET A 109 -15.86 10.67 -0.99
N GLN A 110 -16.76 10.42 -1.93
CA GLN A 110 -17.58 11.48 -2.53
C GLN A 110 -18.57 12.08 -1.53
N THR A 111 -19.26 11.25 -0.77
CA THR A 111 -20.33 11.72 0.15
C THR A 111 -19.78 12.39 1.40
N ARG A 112 -18.68 11.87 1.98
CA ARG A 112 -18.12 12.44 3.22
C ARG A 112 -17.16 13.59 2.98
N TYR A 113 -16.45 13.58 1.85
CA TYR A 113 -15.33 14.50 1.62
C TYR A 113 -15.46 15.34 0.35
N GLY A 114 -16.48 15.09 -0.48
CA GLY A 114 -16.60 15.73 -1.80
C GLY A 114 -15.48 15.37 -2.76
N TYR A 115 -14.78 14.25 -2.51
CA TYR A 115 -13.62 13.83 -3.28
C TYR A 115 -13.98 12.75 -4.30
N THR A 116 -13.75 13.05 -5.58
CA THR A 116 -13.94 12.09 -6.67
C THR A 116 -12.62 11.37 -6.94
N MET A 117 -12.61 10.07 -6.72
CA MET A 117 -11.44 9.22 -7.01
C MET A 117 -11.32 8.97 -8.52
N THR A 118 -10.12 9.06 -9.04
CA THR A 118 -9.81 8.85 -10.46
C THR A 118 -8.71 7.83 -10.70
N LEU A 119 -8.05 7.41 -9.64
CA LEU A 119 -6.98 6.41 -9.68
C LEU A 119 -7.33 5.20 -8.83
N ALA A 120 -6.84 4.05 -9.26
CA ALA A 120 -6.99 2.83 -8.51
C ALA A 120 -5.77 1.92 -8.65
N ARG A 121 -5.58 1.06 -7.66
CA ARG A 121 -4.58 -0.01 -7.65
C ARG A 121 -5.19 -1.25 -7.02
N PRO A 122 -5.05 -2.45 -7.63
CA PRO A 122 -5.63 -3.66 -7.07
C PRO A 122 -4.83 -4.13 -5.84
N PRO A 123 -5.51 -4.64 -4.80
CA PRO A 123 -4.84 -5.25 -3.67
C PRO A 123 -3.83 -6.31 -4.11
N HIS A 124 -2.62 -6.26 -3.56
CA HIS A 124 -1.50 -7.16 -3.88
C HIS A 124 -1.12 -7.26 -5.37
N TYR A 125 -1.49 -6.29 -6.20
CA TYR A 125 -1.29 -6.32 -7.66
C TYR A 125 -1.90 -7.58 -8.32
N VAL A 126 -3.01 -8.08 -7.81
CA VAL A 126 -3.72 -9.20 -8.42
C VAL A 126 -4.67 -8.68 -9.49
N ASP A 127 -4.24 -8.77 -10.74
CA ASP A 127 -4.99 -8.25 -11.88
C ASP A 127 -5.99 -9.26 -12.45
N LYS A 128 -5.65 -10.55 -12.44
CA LYS A 128 -6.50 -11.59 -13.04
C LYS A 128 -7.66 -11.96 -12.14
N MET A 129 -8.85 -11.98 -12.74
CA MET A 129 -10.11 -12.27 -12.07
C MET A 129 -10.74 -13.57 -12.56
N THR A 130 -11.69 -14.06 -11.79
CA THR A 130 -12.57 -15.16 -12.25
C THR A 130 -13.43 -14.67 -13.42
N GLY A 131 -13.66 -15.53 -14.40
CA GLY A 131 -14.47 -15.18 -15.59
C GLY A 131 -13.67 -14.58 -16.74
N GLY A 132 -12.34 -14.47 -16.61
CA GLY A 132 -11.47 -13.97 -17.68
C GLY A 132 -11.28 -12.47 -17.72
N PHE A 133 -11.89 -11.74 -16.79
CA PHE A 133 -11.69 -10.30 -16.63
C PHE A 133 -10.38 -9.98 -15.90
N THR A 134 -9.99 -8.71 -15.95
CA THR A 134 -8.82 -8.17 -15.28
C THR A 134 -9.20 -6.92 -14.49
N SER A 135 -8.32 -6.45 -13.62
CA SER A 135 -8.47 -5.16 -12.95
C SER A 135 -8.57 -4.00 -13.94
N TYR A 136 -7.92 -4.11 -15.11
CA TYR A 136 -8.00 -3.10 -16.17
C TYR A 136 -9.42 -2.97 -16.71
N ASP A 137 -10.13 -4.07 -16.91
CA ASP A 137 -11.53 -4.06 -17.38
C ASP A 137 -12.43 -3.36 -16.37
N VAL A 138 -12.22 -3.59 -15.07
CA VAL A 138 -12.97 -2.95 -13.98
C VAL A 138 -12.67 -1.44 -13.92
N TYR A 139 -11.40 -1.07 -14.03
CA TYR A 139 -11.00 0.33 -13.96
C TYR A 139 -11.46 1.13 -15.18
N ASP A 140 -11.39 0.55 -16.36
CA ASP A 140 -11.95 1.16 -17.58
C ASP A 140 -13.45 1.40 -17.43
N HIS A 141 -14.20 0.40 -16.94
CA HIS A 141 -15.63 0.53 -16.67
C HIS A 141 -15.96 1.67 -15.69
N MET A 142 -15.13 1.84 -14.66
CA MET A 142 -15.31 2.87 -13.63
C MET A 142 -14.73 4.25 -14.00
N GLY A 143 -14.01 4.36 -15.11
CA GLY A 143 -13.31 5.57 -15.52
C GLY A 143 -12.07 5.87 -14.65
N TYR A 144 -11.46 4.84 -14.06
CA TYR A 144 -10.22 4.98 -13.31
C TYR A 144 -8.99 4.76 -14.18
N GLN A 145 -7.91 5.46 -13.82
CA GLN A 145 -6.58 5.14 -14.31
C GLN A 145 -5.91 4.14 -13.35
N TYR A 146 -5.25 3.14 -13.91
CA TYR A 146 -4.44 2.19 -13.14
C TYR A 146 -3.15 2.87 -12.69
N MET A 147 -2.91 2.93 -11.39
CA MET A 147 -1.67 3.45 -10.82
C MET A 147 -0.65 2.33 -10.65
N ALA A 148 0.05 2.00 -11.72
CA ALA A 148 1.14 1.02 -11.68
C ALA A 148 2.37 1.60 -10.98
N ALA A 149 3.03 0.78 -10.15
CA ALA A 149 4.36 1.12 -9.65
C ALA A 149 5.41 0.78 -10.71
N SER A 150 6.40 1.64 -10.85
CA SER A 150 7.55 1.41 -11.71
C SER A 150 8.85 1.23 -10.92
N PHE A 151 8.85 1.59 -9.63
CA PHE A 151 9.95 1.36 -8.71
C PHE A 151 9.40 0.86 -7.36
N ASP A 152 9.93 -0.28 -6.89
CA ASP A 152 9.60 -0.82 -5.58
C ASP A 152 10.47 -0.14 -4.51
N GLY A 153 9.86 0.78 -3.76
CA GLY A 153 10.47 1.47 -2.63
C GLY A 153 10.54 0.63 -1.35
N ALA A 154 10.16 -0.63 -1.42
CA ALA A 154 10.18 -1.61 -0.33
C ALA A 154 9.31 -1.23 0.89
N GLY A 155 9.79 -1.49 2.10
CA GLY A 155 9.07 -1.26 3.36
C GLY A 155 8.27 -2.47 3.86
N TRP A 156 8.16 -3.54 3.08
CA TRP A 156 7.43 -4.75 3.44
C TRP A 156 8.34 -5.92 3.89
N LEU A 157 9.63 -5.89 3.52
CA LEU A 157 10.59 -6.93 3.88
C LEU A 157 11.21 -6.66 5.25
N PRO A 158 11.25 -7.64 6.16
CA PRO A 158 11.88 -7.50 7.45
C PRO A 158 13.38 -7.81 7.37
N SER A 159 14.15 -7.15 8.22
CA SER A 159 15.50 -7.58 8.57
C SER A 159 15.46 -8.80 9.50
N THR A 160 16.44 -9.67 9.40
CA THR A 160 16.62 -10.83 10.26
C THR A 160 17.57 -10.56 11.44
N ASP A 161 18.01 -9.32 11.62
CA ASP A 161 18.82 -8.93 12.75
C ASP A 161 18.04 -9.16 14.07
N PRO A 162 18.65 -9.84 15.07
CA PRO A 162 17.99 -10.10 16.34
C PRO A 162 17.81 -8.85 17.21
N ASP A 163 18.61 -7.80 17.00
CA ASP A 163 18.43 -6.51 17.65
C ASP A 163 17.37 -5.69 16.91
N PRO A 164 16.24 -5.33 17.57
CA PRO A 164 15.16 -4.60 16.92
C PRO A 164 15.56 -3.24 16.33
N GLU A 165 16.48 -2.53 16.98
CA GLU A 165 16.94 -1.22 16.49
C GLU A 165 17.84 -1.40 15.27
N ALA A 166 18.79 -2.32 15.33
CA ALA A 166 19.66 -2.65 14.19
C ALA A 166 18.83 -3.17 13.00
N ALA A 167 17.80 -3.97 13.27
CA ALA A 167 16.85 -4.45 12.27
C ALA A 167 16.11 -3.30 11.59
N LEU A 168 15.55 -2.36 12.37
CA LEU A 168 14.86 -1.20 11.82
C LEU A 168 15.80 -0.34 10.96
N GLN A 169 17.02 -0.09 11.43
CA GLN A 169 18.01 0.67 10.68
C GLN A 169 18.43 -0.04 9.37
N ALA A 170 18.52 -1.36 9.39
CA ALA A 170 18.79 -2.14 8.18
C ALA A 170 17.61 -2.04 7.17
N GLU A 171 16.39 -2.07 7.66
CA GLU A 171 15.19 -1.92 6.84
C GLU A 171 15.09 -0.51 6.21
N ILE A 172 15.38 0.54 6.99
CA ILE A 172 15.44 1.92 6.48
C ILE A 172 16.51 2.03 5.38
N ARG A 173 17.72 1.52 5.62
CA ARG A 173 18.77 1.51 4.59
C ARG A 173 18.35 0.76 3.35
N ALA A 174 17.65 -0.36 3.48
CA ALA A 174 17.15 -1.13 2.34
C ALA A 174 16.13 -0.35 1.48
N MET A 175 15.45 0.64 2.04
CA MET A 175 14.55 1.53 1.32
C MET A 175 15.27 2.72 0.67
N VAL A 176 16.30 3.27 1.30
CA VAL A 176 17.00 4.49 0.86
C VAL A 176 18.13 4.19 -0.14
N GLU A 177 18.96 3.19 0.14
CA GLU A 177 20.14 2.90 -0.67
C GLU A 177 19.87 2.51 -2.12
N PRO A 178 18.82 1.78 -2.49
CA PRO A 178 18.50 1.54 -3.89
C PRO A 178 18.17 2.83 -4.66
N MET A 179 17.50 3.79 -4.00
CA MET A 179 17.21 5.10 -4.60
C MET A 179 18.48 5.91 -4.79
N ARG A 180 19.36 5.94 -3.79
CA ARG A 180 20.66 6.61 -3.86
C ARG A 180 21.50 6.09 -5.03
N LYS A 181 21.65 4.76 -5.12
CA LYS A 181 22.41 4.13 -6.22
C LYS A 181 21.81 4.40 -7.60
N ALA A 182 20.48 4.48 -7.70
CA ALA A 182 19.82 4.81 -8.96
C ALA A 182 20.14 6.25 -9.37
N LEU A 183 20.04 7.21 -8.44
CA LEU A 183 20.33 8.62 -8.68
C LEU A 183 21.81 8.91 -8.92
N GLU A 184 22.72 8.24 -8.23
CA GLU A 184 24.17 8.33 -8.49
C GLU A 184 24.52 7.89 -9.90
N LYS A 185 23.81 6.90 -10.46
CA LYS A 185 24.01 6.40 -11.80
C LYS A 185 23.32 7.28 -12.84
N ASP A 186 22.14 7.77 -12.53
CA ASP A 186 21.32 8.58 -13.41
C ASP A 186 20.50 9.59 -12.55
N PRO A 187 20.92 10.86 -12.50
CA PRO A 187 20.23 11.88 -11.72
C PRO A 187 18.75 12.06 -12.08
N ASP A 188 18.36 11.74 -13.32
CA ASP A 188 16.99 11.86 -13.82
C ASP A 188 16.19 10.55 -13.69
N PHE A 189 16.75 9.52 -13.04
CA PHE A 189 16.18 8.17 -12.97
C PHE A 189 14.71 8.15 -12.54
N PHE A 190 14.33 8.99 -11.57
CA PHE A 190 12.97 9.01 -11.06
C PHE A 190 12.02 9.94 -11.82
N CYS A 191 12.46 10.60 -12.89
CA CYS A 191 11.56 11.38 -13.74
C CYS A 191 10.51 10.48 -14.38
N GLY A 192 9.23 10.74 -14.06
CA GLY A 192 8.11 9.92 -14.55
C GLY A 192 7.94 8.57 -13.87
N GLN A 193 8.70 8.25 -12.81
CA GLN A 193 8.53 7.01 -12.05
C GLN A 193 7.44 7.15 -10.99
N ILE A 194 6.78 6.04 -10.70
CA ILE A 194 5.88 5.90 -9.56
C ILE A 194 6.55 4.99 -8.53
N ILE A 195 7.01 5.59 -7.44
CA ILE A 195 7.64 4.87 -6.34
C ILE A 195 6.55 4.31 -5.44
N PHE A 196 6.47 3.00 -5.34
CA PHE A 196 5.58 2.29 -4.42
C PHE A 196 6.29 2.05 -3.09
N GLN A 197 5.59 2.28 -1.98
CA GLN A 197 6.10 1.97 -0.64
C GLN A 197 4.99 1.44 0.25
N LYS A 198 5.36 0.60 1.20
CA LYS A 198 4.48 0.22 2.28
C LYS A 198 4.72 1.15 3.47
N ASP A 199 3.67 1.85 3.87
CA ASP A 199 3.71 2.78 5.02
C ASP A 199 3.32 2.12 6.35
N GLY A 200 2.63 0.97 6.30
CA GLY A 200 2.22 0.21 7.47
C GLY A 200 3.28 -0.80 7.96
N TYR A 201 2.83 -1.75 8.77
CA TYR A 201 3.69 -2.78 9.34
C TYR A 201 4.29 -3.71 8.27
N ASN A 202 5.58 -3.99 8.37
CA ASN A 202 6.20 -5.09 7.66
C ASN A 202 5.91 -6.44 8.35
N MET A 203 6.48 -7.53 7.83
CA MET A 203 6.28 -8.88 8.39
C MET A 203 6.78 -9.03 9.82
N ALA A 204 7.66 -8.16 10.30
CA ALA A 204 8.18 -8.13 11.67
C ALA A 204 7.50 -7.08 12.56
N LYS A 205 6.35 -6.56 12.15
CA LYS A 205 5.58 -5.54 12.87
C LYS A 205 6.33 -4.22 13.10
N ARG A 206 7.28 -3.89 12.22
CA ARG A 206 7.96 -2.59 12.20
C ARG A 206 7.42 -1.73 11.05
N THR A 207 7.59 -0.43 11.16
CA THR A 207 7.12 0.56 10.17
C THR A 207 8.29 1.33 9.54
N PRO A 208 9.21 0.67 8.82
CA PRO A 208 10.40 1.34 8.28
C PRO A 208 10.04 2.46 7.30
N GLY A 209 8.93 2.36 6.56
CA GLY A 209 8.48 3.39 5.64
C GLY A 209 8.23 4.74 6.30
N ALA A 210 7.69 4.75 7.51
CA ALA A 210 7.46 5.99 8.26
C ALA A 210 8.75 6.73 8.63
N PHE A 211 9.85 5.99 8.82
CA PHE A 211 11.17 6.54 9.15
C PHE A 211 11.99 6.88 7.90
N ALA A 212 11.96 6.00 6.90
CA ALA A 212 12.73 6.17 5.66
C ALA A 212 12.26 7.34 4.80
N LEU A 213 10.97 7.68 4.84
CA LEU A 213 10.36 8.68 3.96
C LEU A 213 11.08 10.04 4.02
N GLY A 214 11.48 10.47 5.21
CA GLY A 214 12.21 11.74 5.37
C GLY A 214 13.56 11.76 4.64
N GLU A 215 14.31 10.67 4.72
CA GLU A 215 15.60 10.53 4.05
C GLU A 215 15.44 10.40 2.53
N GLN A 216 14.43 9.68 2.08
CA GLN A 216 14.12 9.54 0.66
C GLN A 216 13.71 10.86 0.02
N LEU A 217 12.88 11.65 0.70
CA LEU A 217 12.50 12.99 0.23
C LEU A 217 13.68 13.95 0.21
N ALA A 218 14.54 13.91 1.24
CA ALA A 218 15.77 14.71 1.26
C ALA A 218 16.70 14.33 0.11
N LEU A 219 16.87 13.04 -0.14
CA LEU A 219 17.67 12.53 -1.25
C LEU A 219 17.12 13.00 -2.61
N LEU A 220 15.82 12.88 -2.84
CA LEU A 220 15.20 13.37 -4.08
C LEU A 220 15.39 14.87 -4.25
N GLN A 221 15.24 15.66 -3.19
CA GLN A 221 15.46 17.10 -3.22
C GLN A 221 16.93 17.48 -3.52
N GLU A 222 17.90 16.73 -3.02
CA GLU A 222 19.32 16.90 -3.33
C GLU A 222 19.59 16.82 -4.85
N TYR A 223 18.84 15.98 -5.55
CA TYR A 223 18.90 15.82 -7.01
C TYR A 223 17.90 16.71 -7.78
N GLY A 224 17.23 17.64 -7.10
CA GLY A 224 16.38 18.66 -7.72
C GLY A 224 14.93 18.26 -7.98
N TYR A 225 14.49 17.12 -7.49
CA TYR A 225 13.08 16.73 -7.56
C TYR A 225 12.21 17.60 -6.63
N GLN A 226 10.96 17.88 -7.07
CA GLN A 226 10.00 18.73 -6.36
C GLN A 226 8.76 17.98 -5.95
#